data_6b9215ec96339c7bee76a8f74dc290e3
#
_entry.id   6b9215ec96339c7bee76a8f74dc290e3
#
_cell.length_a   1.000
_cell.length_b   1.000
_cell.length_c   1.000
_cell.angle_alpha   90.00
_cell.angle_beta   90.00
_cell.angle_gamma   90.00
#
_symmetry.space_group_name_H-M   'P 1'
#
loop_
_entity.id
_entity.type
_entity.pdbx_description
1 polymer ?
#
loop_
_entity_poly.entity_id
_entity_poly.type
_entity_poly.pdbx_seq_one_letter_code
_entity_poly.pdbx_strand_id
1 'polypeptide(L)'
;ILQSNKPQTALLRLMPLVESVLRRTVYLVMLIESKGALQRLVKMATVSPWICEELTHYPVLLDEFLSMDFELPKRQDLEDSLRQQLLRIEIDQVEDQLRVLRLFKKSNVLAVAASDVLAESPLMKVSDALTDIAEVSVNATLNLAYQITAKKHGFPLDAEGQRCSTDHTAFTVAGYGKLGGIEMGYGSDLDLVF
;
A
#
# COMPACT_ATOMS: atom_id res chain seq x y z
N ILE A 1 0.94 11.60 24.63
CA ILE A 1 0.83 12.91 23.94
C ILE A 1 1.59 13.99 24.73
N LEU A 2 1.36 14.17 26.03
CA LEU A 2 2.01 15.22 26.84
C LEU A 2 3.54 15.14 26.88
N GLN A 3 4.14 14.00 26.60
CA GLN A 3 5.59 13.79 26.50
C GLN A 3 6.16 14.05 25.09
N SER A 4 5.29 14.38 24.12
CA SER A 4 5.71 14.72 22.76
C SER A 4 6.27 16.14 22.70
N ASN A 5 7.20 16.40 21.77
CA ASN A 5 7.75 17.73 21.52
C ASN A 5 6.71 18.73 21.01
N LYS A 6 5.57 18.27 20.47
CA LYS A 6 4.48 19.07 19.94
C LYS A 6 3.11 18.48 20.34
N PRO A 7 2.74 18.50 21.62
CA PRO A 7 1.56 17.79 22.13
C PRO A 7 0.25 18.28 21.54
N GLN A 8 0.12 19.57 21.32
CA GLN A 8 -1.10 20.16 20.72
C GLN A 8 -1.29 19.72 19.28
N THR A 9 -0.21 19.70 18.48
CA THR A 9 -0.25 19.25 17.09
C THR A 9 -0.61 17.76 17.00
N ALA A 10 0.00 16.92 17.85
CA ALA A 10 -0.32 15.50 17.91
C ALA A 10 -1.78 15.26 18.28
N LEU A 11 -2.30 15.99 19.27
CA LEU A 11 -3.70 15.87 19.70
C LEU A 11 -4.66 16.23 18.58
N LEU A 12 -4.48 17.40 17.95
CA LEU A 12 -5.35 17.85 16.86
C LEU A 12 -5.39 16.88 15.68
N ARG A 13 -4.25 16.27 15.34
CA ARG A 13 -4.17 15.31 14.23
C ARG A 13 -4.72 13.93 14.58
N LEU A 14 -4.64 13.52 15.86
CA LEU A 14 -5.17 12.23 16.31
C LEU A 14 -6.65 12.24 16.62
N MET A 15 -7.25 13.39 16.93
CA MET A 15 -8.69 13.47 17.26
C MET A 15 -9.58 12.88 16.17
N PRO A 16 -9.44 13.21 14.86
CA PRO A 16 -10.26 12.61 13.81
C PRO A 16 -10.10 11.07 13.74
N LEU A 17 -8.85 10.56 13.93
CA LEU A 17 -8.61 9.14 13.98
C LEU A 17 -9.33 8.48 15.15
N VAL A 18 -9.25 9.05 16.35
CA VAL A 18 -9.96 8.55 17.53
C VAL A 18 -11.46 8.53 17.27
N GLU A 19 -12.03 9.59 16.71
CA GLU A 19 -13.44 9.67 16.36
C GLU A 19 -13.85 8.57 15.37
N SER A 20 -13.02 8.28 14.36
CA SER A 20 -13.29 7.25 13.36
C SER A 20 -13.34 5.83 13.95
N VAL A 21 -12.61 5.58 15.04
CA VAL A 21 -12.52 4.26 15.68
C VAL A 21 -13.33 4.14 16.98
N LEU A 22 -13.94 5.21 17.47
CA LEU A 22 -14.72 5.21 18.74
C LEU A 22 -15.80 4.12 18.80
N ARG A 23 -16.41 3.80 17.66
CA ARG A 23 -17.46 2.76 17.58
C ARG A 23 -16.90 1.35 17.40
N ARG A 24 -15.58 1.20 17.35
CA ARG A 24 -14.87 -0.07 17.12
C ARG A 24 -13.95 -0.33 18.31
N THR A 25 -14.52 -0.92 19.37
CA THR A 25 -13.84 -1.17 20.66
C THR A 25 -12.50 -1.90 20.51
N VAL A 26 -12.38 -2.77 19.49
CA VAL A 26 -11.16 -3.54 19.22
C VAL A 26 -9.95 -2.62 19.04
N TYR A 27 -10.05 -1.56 18.23
CA TYR A 27 -8.93 -0.62 18.01
C TYR A 27 -8.53 0.13 19.27
N LEU A 28 -9.51 0.51 20.10
CA LEU A 28 -9.24 1.19 21.37
C LEU A 28 -8.50 0.26 22.35
N VAL A 29 -8.92 -1.00 22.42
CA VAL A 29 -8.25 -2.02 23.25
C VAL A 29 -6.82 -2.24 22.78
N MET A 30 -6.59 -2.43 21.48
CA MET A 30 -5.25 -2.62 20.90
C MET A 30 -4.32 -1.43 21.21
N LEU A 31 -4.80 -0.20 21.10
CA LEU A 31 -4.04 1.00 21.43
C LEU A 31 -3.73 1.13 22.93
N ILE A 32 -4.63 0.66 23.80
CA ILE A 32 -4.42 0.69 25.26
C ILE A 32 -3.43 -0.39 25.69
N GLU A 33 -3.54 -1.58 25.13
CA GLU A 33 -2.69 -2.73 25.48
C GLU A 33 -1.27 -2.57 24.94
N SER A 34 -1.09 -1.94 23.78
CA SER A 34 0.20 -1.70 23.15
C SER A 34 0.73 -0.28 23.39
N LYS A 35 1.34 -0.04 24.57
CA LYS A 35 1.97 1.26 24.88
C LYS A 35 3.00 1.70 23.84
N GLY A 36 3.78 0.76 23.30
CA GLY A 36 4.75 1.04 22.25
C GLY A 36 4.11 1.50 20.95
N ALA A 37 3.02 0.87 20.54
CA ALA A 37 2.27 1.26 19.35
C ALA A 37 1.65 2.65 19.50
N LEU A 38 1.08 2.95 20.66
CA LEU A 38 0.54 4.30 20.94
C LEU A 38 1.64 5.37 20.89
N GLN A 39 2.82 5.10 21.43
CA GLN A 39 3.95 6.03 21.38
C GLN A 39 4.40 6.29 19.94
N ARG A 40 4.50 5.23 19.13
CA ARG A 40 4.82 5.36 17.70
C ARG A 40 3.76 6.18 16.96
N LEU A 41 2.49 5.90 17.18
CA LEU A 41 1.38 6.64 16.57
C LEU A 41 1.44 8.14 16.93
N VAL A 42 1.74 8.48 18.17
CA VAL A 42 1.93 9.87 18.62
C VAL A 42 3.14 10.51 17.93
N LYS A 43 4.27 9.79 17.81
CA LYS A 43 5.47 10.28 17.10
C LYS A 43 5.12 10.56 15.63
N MET A 44 4.44 9.65 14.96
CA MET A 44 4.00 9.80 13.57
C MET A 44 3.07 11.00 13.40
N ALA A 45 2.09 11.17 14.30
CA ALA A 45 1.17 12.29 14.28
C ALA A 45 1.87 13.65 14.43
N THR A 46 3.00 13.71 15.14
CA THR A 46 3.77 14.97 15.24
C THR A 46 4.51 15.33 13.97
N VAL A 47 4.94 14.32 13.20
CA VAL A 47 5.78 14.50 12.01
C VAL A 47 4.93 14.64 10.75
N SER A 48 3.98 13.75 10.53
CA SER A 48 3.22 13.68 9.28
C SER A 48 1.71 13.80 9.51
N PRO A 49 1.04 14.85 8.99
CA PRO A 49 -0.42 14.93 8.98
C PRO A 49 -1.02 13.86 8.07
N TRP A 50 -0.38 13.57 6.93
CA TRP A 50 -0.85 12.62 5.94
C TRP A 50 -1.06 11.21 6.53
N ILE A 51 -0.17 10.75 7.42
CA ILE A 51 -0.31 9.43 8.06
C ILE A 51 -1.59 9.38 8.92
N CYS A 52 -1.89 10.44 9.66
CA CYS A 52 -3.13 10.51 10.44
C CYS A 52 -4.37 10.53 9.55
N GLU A 53 -4.32 11.25 8.44
CA GLU A 53 -5.38 11.31 7.46
C GLU A 53 -5.64 9.94 6.82
N GLU A 54 -4.61 9.23 6.39
CA GLU A 54 -4.72 7.88 5.83
C GLU A 54 -5.33 6.89 6.84
N LEU A 55 -4.86 6.88 8.09
CA LEU A 55 -5.42 6.03 9.14
C LEU A 55 -6.86 6.41 9.51
N THR A 56 -7.22 7.68 9.43
CA THR A 56 -8.59 8.16 9.68
C THR A 56 -9.55 7.69 8.58
N HIS A 57 -9.14 7.80 7.32
CA HIS A 57 -9.95 7.36 6.17
C HIS A 57 -10.02 5.84 6.04
N TYR A 58 -8.96 5.15 6.44
CA TYR A 58 -8.85 3.69 6.35
C TYR A 58 -8.46 3.08 7.69
N PRO A 59 -9.37 3.04 8.69
CA PRO A 59 -9.07 2.52 10.02
C PRO A 59 -8.57 1.06 10.02
N VAL A 60 -8.90 0.28 8.99
CA VAL A 60 -8.41 -1.10 8.83
C VAL A 60 -6.87 -1.17 8.76
N LEU A 61 -6.21 -0.12 8.28
CA LEU A 61 -4.75 -0.03 8.26
C LEU A 61 -4.12 0.07 9.66
N LEU A 62 -4.93 0.38 10.68
CA LEU A 62 -4.44 0.47 12.05
C LEU A 62 -4.02 -0.90 12.59
N ASP A 63 -4.69 -1.99 12.20
CA ASP A 63 -4.32 -3.36 12.57
C ASP A 63 -2.91 -3.69 12.10
N GLU A 64 -2.64 -3.42 10.83
CA GLU A 64 -1.31 -3.66 10.24
C GLU A 64 -0.28 -2.71 10.86
N PHE A 65 -0.59 -1.44 10.98
CA PHE A 65 0.29 -0.43 11.59
C PHE A 65 0.72 -0.80 13.01
N LEU A 66 -0.17 -1.37 13.83
CA LEU A 66 0.13 -1.75 15.21
C LEU A 66 1.02 -2.99 15.30
N SER A 67 0.98 -3.87 14.29
CA SER A 67 1.74 -5.12 14.22
C SER A 67 2.99 -5.04 13.35
N MET A 68 3.22 -3.93 12.64
CA MET A 68 4.36 -3.77 11.72
C MET A 68 5.72 -3.83 12.43
N ASP A 69 6.63 -4.59 11.83
CA ASP A 69 8.06 -4.36 11.93
C ASP A 69 8.41 -3.22 10.95
N PHE A 70 8.97 -2.13 11.47
CA PHE A 70 9.21 -0.91 10.68
C PHE A 70 10.46 -1.06 9.78
N GLU A 71 10.56 -2.17 9.07
CA GLU A 71 11.53 -2.40 8.02
C GLU A 71 10.92 -2.05 6.65
N LEU A 72 11.78 -1.62 5.72
CA LEU A 72 11.35 -1.42 4.35
C LEU A 72 10.96 -2.77 3.73
N PRO A 73 9.79 -2.89 3.08
CA PRO A 73 9.38 -4.13 2.45
C PRO A 73 10.32 -4.49 1.30
N LYS A 74 10.60 -5.79 1.14
CA LYS A 74 11.35 -6.30 0.00
C LYS A 74 10.40 -6.64 -1.14
N ARG A 75 10.83 -6.45 -2.38
CA ARG A 75 10.03 -6.73 -3.57
C ARG A 75 9.42 -8.13 -3.56
N GLN A 76 10.22 -9.15 -3.24
CA GLN A 76 9.74 -10.53 -3.20
C GLN A 76 8.60 -10.73 -2.18
N ASP A 77 8.72 -10.12 -1.00
CA ASP A 77 7.71 -10.21 0.05
C ASP A 77 6.41 -9.51 -0.38
N LEU A 78 6.52 -8.38 -1.10
CA LEU A 78 5.39 -7.68 -1.70
C LEU A 78 4.66 -8.54 -2.73
N GLU A 79 5.40 -9.15 -3.67
CA GLU A 79 4.85 -10.02 -4.71
C GLU A 79 4.15 -11.24 -4.11
N ASP A 80 4.78 -11.92 -3.15
CA ASP A 80 4.24 -13.10 -2.49
C ASP A 80 3.00 -12.78 -1.65
N SER A 81 3.04 -11.69 -0.88
CA SER A 81 1.91 -11.23 -0.07
C SER A 81 0.70 -10.89 -0.92
N LEU A 82 0.89 -10.08 -1.97
CA LEU A 82 -0.22 -9.69 -2.86
C LEU A 82 -0.80 -10.89 -3.59
N ARG A 83 0.06 -11.79 -4.10
CA ARG A 83 -0.38 -13.03 -4.74
C ARG A 83 -1.25 -13.88 -3.80
N GLN A 84 -0.82 -14.09 -2.56
CA GLN A 84 -1.58 -14.86 -1.57
C GLN A 84 -2.93 -14.22 -1.23
N GLN A 85 -3.01 -12.89 -1.19
CA GLN A 85 -4.27 -12.19 -0.93
C GLN A 85 -5.24 -12.35 -2.11
N LEU A 86 -4.76 -12.20 -3.35
CA LEU A 86 -5.57 -12.33 -4.56
C LEU A 86 -6.04 -13.76 -4.82
N LEU A 87 -5.23 -14.78 -4.49
CA LEU A 87 -5.60 -16.20 -4.64
C LEU A 87 -6.83 -16.62 -3.79
N ARG A 88 -7.20 -15.84 -2.78
CA ARG A 88 -8.38 -16.11 -1.92
C ARG A 88 -9.69 -15.60 -2.52
N ILE A 89 -9.63 -14.89 -3.64
CA ILE A 89 -10.76 -14.20 -4.25
C ILE A 89 -11.00 -14.79 -5.64
N GLU A 90 -12.25 -15.14 -5.92
CA GLU A 90 -12.64 -15.63 -7.25
C GLU A 90 -12.42 -14.55 -8.32
N ILE A 91 -12.08 -14.99 -9.54
CA ILE A 91 -11.71 -14.08 -10.64
C ILE A 91 -12.87 -13.17 -11.10
N ASP A 92 -14.10 -13.55 -10.84
CA ASP A 92 -15.31 -12.77 -11.16
C ASP A 92 -15.69 -11.76 -10.07
N GLN A 93 -15.08 -11.86 -8.88
CA GLN A 93 -15.23 -10.89 -7.79
C GLN A 93 -14.28 -9.69 -7.97
N VAL A 94 -14.43 -8.98 -9.11
CA VAL A 94 -13.52 -7.91 -9.53
C VAL A 94 -13.41 -6.78 -8.48
N GLU A 95 -14.55 -6.38 -7.89
CA GLU A 95 -14.55 -5.33 -6.86
C GLU A 95 -13.74 -5.71 -5.61
N ASP A 96 -13.80 -6.99 -5.20
CA ASP A 96 -13.03 -7.48 -4.06
C ASP A 96 -11.53 -7.52 -4.39
N GLN A 97 -11.17 -7.91 -5.61
CA GLN A 97 -9.78 -7.88 -6.08
C GLN A 97 -9.24 -6.45 -6.15
N LEU A 98 -10.01 -5.49 -6.67
CA LEU A 98 -9.64 -4.08 -6.70
C LEU A 98 -9.53 -3.50 -5.28
N ARG A 99 -10.37 -3.93 -4.35
CA ARG A 99 -10.28 -3.54 -2.94
C ARG A 99 -8.97 -4.04 -2.32
N VAL A 100 -8.58 -5.29 -2.57
CA VAL A 100 -7.31 -5.85 -2.10
C VAL A 100 -6.14 -5.06 -2.67
N LEU A 101 -6.10 -4.78 -3.97
CA LEU A 101 -5.04 -3.98 -4.60
C LEU A 101 -4.90 -2.59 -3.97
N ARG A 102 -6.03 -1.91 -3.70
CA ARG A 102 -6.02 -0.58 -3.06
C ARG A 102 -5.49 -0.65 -1.63
N LEU A 103 -5.94 -1.62 -0.84
CA LEU A 103 -5.50 -1.79 0.54
C LEU A 103 -4.04 -2.21 0.60
N PHE A 104 -3.61 -3.13 -0.26
CA PHE A 104 -2.21 -3.54 -0.38
C PHE A 104 -1.29 -2.34 -0.64
N LYS A 105 -1.61 -1.51 -1.65
CA LYS A 105 -0.85 -0.29 -1.92
C LYS A 105 -0.79 0.61 -0.69
N LYS A 106 -1.94 0.92 -0.08
CA LYS A 106 -2.03 1.85 1.05
C LYS A 106 -1.27 1.36 2.27
N SER A 107 -1.43 0.08 2.61
CA SER A 107 -0.74 -0.54 3.73
C SER A 107 0.78 -0.48 3.56
N ASN A 108 1.29 -0.89 2.40
CA ASN A 108 2.73 -0.90 2.16
C ASN A 108 3.33 0.51 2.05
N VAL A 109 2.63 1.47 1.44
CA VAL A 109 3.06 2.88 1.44
C VAL A 109 3.09 3.45 2.87
N LEU A 110 2.11 3.10 3.70
CA LEU A 110 2.09 3.47 5.11
C LEU A 110 3.25 2.84 5.89
N ALA A 111 3.59 1.58 5.61
CA ALA A 111 4.75 0.90 6.21
C ALA A 111 6.06 1.59 5.84
N VAL A 112 6.25 1.96 4.58
CA VAL A 112 7.41 2.74 4.12
C VAL A 112 7.48 4.08 4.82
N ALA A 113 6.36 4.81 4.93
CA ALA A 113 6.30 6.09 5.62
C ALA A 113 6.62 5.96 7.12
N ALA A 114 6.16 4.87 7.74
CA ALA A 114 6.47 4.58 9.14
C ALA A 114 7.96 4.27 9.33
N SER A 115 8.57 3.49 8.45
CA SER A 115 10.00 3.20 8.45
C SER A 115 10.84 4.46 8.25
N ASP A 116 10.45 5.31 7.31
CA ASP A 116 11.12 6.59 7.05
C ASP A 116 11.15 7.49 8.31
N VAL A 117 9.99 7.65 8.98
CA VAL A 117 9.86 8.51 10.16
C VAL A 117 10.49 7.91 11.43
N LEU A 118 10.43 6.58 11.60
CA LEU A 118 10.83 5.92 12.86
C LEU A 118 12.25 5.36 12.82
N ALA A 119 12.66 4.83 11.66
CA ALA A 119 13.97 4.20 11.46
C ALA A 119 14.96 5.10 10.71
N GLU A 120 14.53 6.31 10.28
CA GLU A 120 15.37 7.26 9.55
C GLU A 120 16.01 6.62 8.31
N SER A 121 15.18 5.92 7.52
CA SER A 121 15.63 5.21 6.34
C SER A 121 16.22 6.17 5.29
N PRO A 122 17.30 5.79 4.58
CA PRO A 122 17.87 6.62 3.53
C PRO A 122 16.85 6.91 2.44
N LEU A 123 16.76 8.17 1.99
CA LEU A 123 15.77 8.63 1.00
C LEU A 123 15.72 7.76 -0.25
N MET A 124 16.86 7.34 -0.77
CA MET A 124 16.92 6.48 -1.95
C MET A 124 16.27 5.11 -1.70
N LYS A 125 16.44 4.54 -0.51
CA LYS A 125 15.80 3.28 -0.13
C LYS A 125 14.29 3.40 0.02
N VAL A 126 13.82 4.54 0.51
CA VAL A 126 12.40 4.87 0.56
C VAL A 126 11.82 4.95 -0.85
N SER A 127 12.51 5.64 -1.76
CA SER A 127 12.10 5.76 -3.17
C SER A 127 12.12 4.41 -3.90
N ASP A 128 13.15 3.59 -3.69
CA ASP A 128 13.22 2.22 -4.22
C ASP A 128 12.01 1.39 -3.76
N ALA A 129 11.70 1.40 -2.46
CA ALA A 129 10.58 0.65 -1.91
C ALA A 129 9.22 1.13 -2.44
N LEU A 130 9.03 2.45 -2.61
CA LEU A 130 7.82 3.01 -3.22
C LEU A 130 7.68 2.63 -4.69
N THR A 131 8.81 2.56 -5.42
CA THR A 131 8.85 2.09 -6.81
C THR A 131 8.49 0.60 -6.90
N ASP A 132 9.04 -0.24 -6.03
CA ASP A 132 8.68 -1.66 -5.95
C ASP A 132 7.18 -1.87 -5.68
N ILE A 133 6.59 -1.11 -4.75
CA ILE A 133 5.14 -1.17 -4.48
C ILE A 133 4.34 -0.79 -5.72
N ALA A 134 4.75 0.25 -6.44
CA ALA A 134 4.09 0.70 -7.66
C ALA A 134 4.16 -0.37 -8.76
N GLU A 135 5.35 -0.90 -9.04
CA GLU A 135 5.54 -1.93 -10.06
C GLU A 135 4.77 -3.22 -9.75
N VAL A 136 4.83 -3.71 -8.51
CA VAL A 136 4.06 -4.91 -8.08
C VAL A 136 2.56 -4.68 -8.24
N SER A 137 2.08 -3.48 -7.89
CA SER A 137 0.66 -3.13 -8.04
C SER A 137 0.23 -3.04 -9.50
N VAL A 138 1.06 -2.45 -10.37
CA VAL A 138 0.79 -2.35 -11.83
C VAL A 138 0.78 -3.74 -12.45
N ASN A 139 1.77 -4.59 -12.16
CA ASN A 139 1.84 -5.95 -12.68
C ASN A 139 0.64 -6.79 -12.25
N ALA A 140 0.24 -6.72 -11.00
CA ALA A 140 -0.95 -7.43 -10.51
C ALA A 140 -2.24 -6.92 -11.17
N THR A 141 -2.36 -5.60 -11.38
CA THR A 141 -3.50 -4.98 -12.08
C THR A 141 -3.55 -5.40 -13.55
N LEU A 142 -2.40 -5.44 -14.23
CA LEU A 142 -2.30 -5.92 -15.60
C LEU A 142 -2.73 -7.38 -15.73
N ASN A 143 -2.22 -8.25 -14.85
CA ASN A 143 -2.60 -9.66 -14.82
C ASN A 143 -4.11 -9.84 -14.60
N LEU A 144 -4.70 -9.08 -13.68
CA LEU A 144 -6.14 -9.10 -13.42
C LEU A 144 -6.93 -8.65 -14.66
N ALA A 145 -6.56 -7.53 -15.26
CA ALA A 145 -7.21 -7.00 -16.46
C ALA A 145 -7.12 -7.98 -17.64
N TYR A 146 -5.94 -8.62 -17.81
CA TYR A 146 -5.73 -9.64 -18.82
C TYR A 146 -6.67 -10.84 -18.61
N GLN A 147 -6.74 -11.38 -17.41
CA GLN A 147 -7.58 -12.54 -17.09
C GLN A 147 -9.06 -12.25 -17.29
N ILE A 148 -9.54 -11.07 -16.85
CA ILE A 148 -10.94 -10.63 -17.04
C ILE A 148 -11.25 -10.52 -18.54
N THR A 149 -10.35 -9.90 -19.29
CA THR A 149 -10.52 -9.71 -20.74
C THR A 149 -10.48 -11.03 -21.49
N ALA A 150 -9.53 -11.91 -21.14
CA ALA A 150 -9.43 -13.25 -21.75
C ALA A 150 -10.64 -14.14 -21.42
N LYS A 151 -11.21 -14.03 -20.22
CA LYS A 151 -12.44 -14.75 -19.85
C LYS A 151 -13.63 -14.31 -20.72
N LYS A 152 -13.70 -13.02 -21.05
CA LYS A 152 -14.82 -12.44 -21.82
C LYS A 152 -14.69 -12.60 -23.35
N HIS A 153 -13.45 -12.46 -23.87
CA HIS A 153 -13.18 -12.35 -25.31
C HIS A 153 -12.33 -13.49 -25.88
N GLY A 154 -11.85 -14.39 -25.03
CA GLY A 154 -10.86 -15.41 -25.38
C GLY A 154 -9.43 -14.91 -25.22
N PHE A 155 -8.48 -15.84 -25.22
CA PHE A 155 -7.06 -15.51 -25.12
C PHE A 155 -6.57 -14.89 -26.43
N PRO A 156 -5.71 -13.85 -26.36
CA PRO A 156 -5.04 -13.35 -27.55
C PRO A 156 -4.14 -14.44 -28.15
N LEU A 157 -3.99 -14.41 -29.45
CA LEU A 157 -3.14 -15.32 -30.19
C LEU A 157 -1.93 -14.55 -30.73
N ASP A 158 -0.78 -15.21 -30.78
CA ASP A 158 0.40 -14.71 -31.46
C ASP A 158 0.29 -14.83 -33.00
N ALA A 159 1.34 -14.47 -33.72
CA ALA A 159 1.39 -14.56 -35.17
C ALA A 159 1.28 -16.00 -35.70
N GLU A 160 1.65 -16.97 -34.87
CA GLU A 160 1.62 -18.42 -35.15
C GLU A 160 0.27 -19.08 -34.73
N GLY A 161 -0.66 -18.29 -34.18
CA GLY A 161 -1.98 -18.77 -33.71
C GLY A 161 -1.94 -19.47 -32.37
N GLN A 162 -0.85 -19.33 -31.59
CA GLN A 162 -0.74 -19.90 -30.26
C GLN A 162 -1.31 -18.93 -29.21
N ARG A 163 -1.83 -19.45 -28.10
CA ARG A 163 -2.33 -18.62 -27.00
C ARG A 163 -1.19 -17.87 -26.30
N CYS A 164 -1.30 -16.56 -26.27
CA CYS A 164 -0.42 -15.75 -25.45
C CYS A 164 -0.73 -15.95 -23.96
N SER A 165 0.31 -16.03 -23.12
CA SER A 165 0.21 -15.91 -21.66
C SER A 165 0.47 -14.48 -21.23
N THR A 166 0.23 -14.16 -19.95
CA THR A 166 0.60 -12.85 -19.38
C THR A 166 2.09 -12.55 -19.49
N ASP A 167 2.93 -13.59 -19.49
CA ASP A 167 4.40 -13.46 -19.56
C ASP A 167 4.91 -13.35 -21.00
N HIS A 168 4.07 -13.65 -21.99
CA HIS A 168 4.41 -13.65 -23.42
C HIS A 168 3.33 -12.92 -24.25
N THR A 169 2.85 -11.78 -23.74
CA THR A 169 1.95 -10.93 -24.50
C THR A 169 2.75 -9.94 -25.34
N ALA A 170 2.19 -9.53 -26.48
CA ALA A 170 2.67 -8.36 -27.23
C ALA A 170 2.30 -7.03 -26.55
N PHE A 171 1.78 -7.08 -25.32
CA PHE A 171 1.33 -5.92 -24.55
C PHE A 171 2.38 -5.55 -23.50
N THR A 172 2.81 -4.30 -23.53
CA THR A 172 3.82 -3.78 -22.61
C THR A 172 3.31 -2.53 -21.93
N VAL A 173 3.57 -2.40 -20.64
CA VAL A 173 3.34 -1.17 -19.88
C VAL A 173 4.69 -0.50 -19.64
N ALA A 174 4.85 0.72 -20.13
CA ALA A 174 6.04 1.52 -19.90
C ALA A 174 5.78 2.60 -18.86
N GLY A 175 6.56 2.62 -17.79
CA GLY A 175 6.54 3.65 -16.76
C GLY A 175 7.43 4.83 -17.16
N TYR A 176 6.88 6.03 -17.09
CA TYR A 176 7.57 7.30 -17.32
C TYR A 176 7.63 8.14 -16.04
N GLY A 177 8.15 9.35 -16.17
CA GLY A 177 8.21 10.30 -15.07
C GLY A 177 8.95 9.75 -13.86
N LYS A 178 8.36 9.90 -12.68
CA LYS A 178 8.96 9.46 -11.41
C LYS A 178 9.09 7.95 -11.28
N LEU A 179 8.15 7.20 -11.87
CA LEU A 179 8.24 5.73 -11.89
C LEU A 179 9.42 5.27 -12.74
N GLY A 180 9.55 5.81 -13.96
CA GLY A 180 10.65 5.48 -14.87
C GLY A 180 12.03 5.94 -14.37
N GLY A 181 12.07 7.04 -13.59
CA GLY A 181 13.29 7.58 -12.97
C GLY A 181 13.65 6.95 -11.62
N ILE A 182 12.83 6.05 -11.09
CA ILE A 182 12.98 5.47 -9.75
C ILE A 182 13.05 6.57 -8.66
N GLU A 183 12.19 7.57 -8.80
CA GLU A 183 12.11 8.75 -7.92
C GLU A 183 10.73 8.89 -7.28
N MET A 184 10.08 7.75 -6.96
CA MET A 184 8.73 7.74 -6.40
C MET A 184 8.69 8.34 -5.00
N GLY A 185 7.69 9.20 -4.78
CA GLY A 185 7.33 9.73 -3.46
C GLY A 185 5.94 9.26 -3.03
N TYR A 186 5.54 9.53 -1.79
CA TYR A 186 4.28 9.04 -1.21
C TYR A 186 3.01 9.42 -1.98
N GLY A 187 2.97 10.61 -2.57
CA GLY A 187 1.85 11.12 -3.36
C GLY A 187 2.12 11.17 -4.86
N SER A 188 3.11 10.40 -5.36
CA SER A 188 3.43 10.41 -6.79
C SER A 188 2.34 9.71 -7.60
N ASP A 189 1.99 10.32 -8.72
CA ASP A 189 1.18 9.71 -9.75
C ASP A 189 2.01 8.73 -10.59
N LEU A 190 1.33 7.84 -11.32
CA LEU A 190 1.95 6.90 -12.24
C LEU A 190 1.71 7.38 -13.67
N ASP A 191 2.80 7.78 -14.34
CA ASP A 191 2.79 8.12 -15.77
C ASP A 191 3.02 6.81 -16.56
N LEU A 192 1.94 6.23 -17.09
CA LEU A 192 1.98 4.95 -17.78
C LEU A 192 1.59 5.10 -19.24
N VAL A 193 2.28 4.35 -20.11
CA VAL A 193 1.94 4.18 -21.54
C VAL A 193 1.74 2.69 -21.82
N PHE A 194 0.72 2.40 -22.61
CA PHE A 194 0.26 1.05 -22.94
C PHE A 194 0.46 0.75 -24.42
#